data_82fe25fac395d7389a5d480384103e48
#
_entry.id   82fe25fac395d7389a5d480384103e48
#
_cell.length_a   1.000
_cell.length_b   1.000
_cell.length_c   1.000
_cell.angle_alpha   90.00
_cell.angle_beta   90.00
_cell.angle_gamma   90.00
#
_symmetry.space_group_name_H-M   'P 1'
#
loop_
_entity.id
_entity.type
_entity.pdbx_description
1 polymer ?
#
loop_
_entity_poly.entity_id
_entity_poly.type
_entity_poly.pdbx_seq_one_letter_code
_entity_poly.pdbx_strand_id
1 'polypeptide(L)'
;MDKLSNALGFQFKLTFPRNKKSPVTAATLAEMIDQRKIKNVPLNKLISTEGRVWLAKIAREGIAIEKITIEQARELTIFLDLNPEVRIIVSNQDYSISFSELSSGEQNRIATALKIIAHAENNTLVLIDEPEISLHLKWQMEFHDFISGIMSAYENYHVLIATHSPVIVSQAAKDRTSDAIVVLESLDNKTMNSDTQLDQMDFRSRNSNEIKSFDGLTLDLFDIATYNTPTIDFRIADAILGASEHGKPIEPEVNNLLALLTKEGVTESKKATIREAITLIKQHFGNNKQ
;
A
#
# COMPACT_ATOMS: atom_id res chain seq x y z
N MET A 1 2.78 14.24 16.56
CA MET A 1 1.92 14.96 15.58
C MET A 1 2.73 15.65 14.49
N ASP A 2 3.87 16.27 14.81
CA ASP A 2 4.80 16.82 13.79
C ASP A 2 5.21 15.78 12.74
N LYS A 3 5.28 14.49 13.14
CA LYS A 3 5.57 13.35 12.24
C LYS A 3 4.52 13.21 11.13
N LEU A 4 3.23 13.40 11.44
CA LEU A 4 2.15 13.29 10.46
C LEU A 4 2.21 14.43 9.44
N SER A 5 2.34 15.67 9.92
CA SER A 5 2.45 16.87 9.06
C SER A 5 3.69 16.78 8.15
N ASN A 6 4.82 16.29 8.68
CA ASN A 6 6.05 16.12 7.91
C ASN A 6 5.94 15.00 6.87
N ALA A 7 5.35 13.86 7.24
CA ALA A 7 5.21 12.70 6.33
C ALA A 7 4.20 12.94 5.21
N LEU A 8 3.16 13.74 5.46
CA LEU A 8 2.09 14.01 4.51
C LEU A 8 2.21 15.36 3.79
N GLY A 9 3.00 16.29 4.33
CA GLY A 9 3.08 17.68 3.83
C GLY A 9 1.81 18.49 4.09
N PHE A 10 0.95 18.08 5.04
CA PHE A 10 -0.29 18.72 5.40
C PHE A 10 -0.34 19.10 6.88
N GLN A 11 -1.06 20.20 7.16
CA GLN A 11 -1.50 20.56 8.50
C GLN A 11 -2.96 20.19 8.68
N PHE A 12 -3.32 19.77 9.89
CA PHE A 12 -4.67 19.29 10.20
C PHE A 12 -5.31 20.20 11.25
N LYS A 13 -6.50 20.71 10.95
CA LYS A 13 -7.30 21.53 11.86
C LYS A 13 -8.65 20.90 12.11
N LEU A 14 -8.97 20.68 13.38
CA LEU A 14 -10.30 20.28 13.80
C LEU A 14 -11.19 21.52 13.91
N THR A 15 -12.36 21.50 13.29
CA THR A 15 -13.35 22.57 13.34
C THR A 15 -14.73 22.01 13.62
N PHE A 16 -15.56 22.83 14.23
CA PHE A 16 -16.97 22.52 14.51
C PHE A 16 -17.84 23.45 13.69
N PRO A 17 -18.65 22.91 12.76
CA PRO A 17 -19.49 23.74 11.90
C PRO A 17 -20.45 24.59 12.75
N ARG A 18 -20.53 25.87 12.43
CA ARG A 18 -21.52 26.75 13.03
C ARG A 18 -22.88 26.48 12.40
N ASN A 19 -23.73 25.78 13.10
CA ASN A 19 -25.11 25.74 12.68
C ASN A 19 -25.73 27.12 12.89
N LYS A 20 -26.19 27.78 11.82
CA LYS A 20 -26.82 29.11 11.89
C LYS A 20 -28.04 29.17 12.83
N LYS A 21 -28.69 27.99 13.06
CA LYS A 21 -29.88 27.88 13.93
C LYS A 21 -29.54 27.61 15.41
N SER A 22 -28.33 27.15 15.72
CA SER A 22 -27.87 26.87 17.10
C SER A 22 -26.37 27.02 17.16
N PRO A 23 -25.84 28.26 17.31
CA PRO A 23 -24.42 28.43 17.51
C PRO A 23 -24.01 27.72 18.80
N VAL A 24 -23.00 26.82 18.73
CA VAL A 24 -22.42 26.21 19.90
C VAL A 24 -21.71 27.30 20.71
N THR A 25 -22.42 27.85 21.68
CA THR A 25 -21.84 28.80 22.65
C THR A 25 -21.21 28.03 23.81
N ALA A 26 -20.37 28.66 24.60
CA ALA A 26 -19.85 28.06 25.83
C ALA A 26 -20.97 27.61 26.77
N ALA A 27 -22.10 28.36 26.80
CA ALA A 27 -23.26 28.02 27.61
C ALA A 27 -23.99 26.77 27.07
N THR A 28 -24.27 26.70 25.75
CA THR A 28 -24.91 25.53 25.14
C THR A 28 -24.04 24.27 25.23
N LEU A 29 -22.71 24.42 25.16
CA LEU A 29 -21.79 23.31 25.34
C LEU A 29 -21.76 22.84 26.80
N ALA A 30 -21.75 23.76 27.76
CA ALA A 30 -21.86 23.45 29.19
C ALA A 30 -23.17 22.71 29.52
N GLU A 31 -24.28 23.19 28.97
CA GLU A 31 -25.59 22.57 29.14
C GLU A 31 -25.64 21.15 28.52
N MET A 32 -25.05 20.95 27.34
CA MET A 32 -24.91 19.61 26.73
C MET A 32 -24.07 18.67 27.57
N ILE A 33 -22.98 19.14 28.18
CA ILE A 33 -22.12 18.35 29.06
C ILE A 33 -22.83 18.01 30.37
N ASP A 34 -23.58 18.92 30.94
CA ASP A 34 -24.27 18.71 32.21
C ASP A 34 -25.50 17.77 32.09
N GLN A 35 -26.13 17.73 30.92
CA GLN A 35 -27.33 16.93 30.68
C GLN A 35 -27.04 15.50 30.19
N ARG A 36 -25.84 15.22 29.65
CA ARG A 36 -25.53 13.93 29.05
C ARG A 36 -24.69 13.03 29.97
N LYS A 37 -24.83 11.72 29.78
CA LYS A 37 -24.10 10.67 30.46
C LYS A 37 -23.46 9.73 29.43
N ILE A 38 -22.22 9.30 29.71
CA ILE A 38 -21.58 8.21 28.97
C ILE A 38 -21.48 7.01 29.93
N LYS A 39 -21.99 5.86 29.54
CA LYS A 39 -22.03 4.63 30.36
C LYS A 39 -22.53 4.88 31.78
N ASN A 40 -23.60 5.66 31.96
CA ASN A 40 -24.20 6.07 33.22
C ASN A 40 -23.36 7.03 34.08
N VAL A 41 -22.22 7.51 33.61
CA VAL A 41 -21.41 8.52 34.32
C VAL A 41 -21.74 9.90 33.74
N PRO A 42 -22.10 10.90 34.60
CA PRO A 42 -22.32 12.27 34.14
C PRO A 42 -21.03 12.84 33.52
N LEU A 43 -21.15 13.50 32.37
CA LEU A 43 -20.01 14.05 31.65
C LEU A 43 -19.23 15.10 32.46
N ASN A 44 -19.92 15.85 33.29
CA ASN A 44 -19.31 16.85 34.15
C ASN A 44 -18.33 16.27 35.19
N LYS A 45 -18.35 14.93 35.39
CA LYS A 45 -17.36 14.21 36.19
C LYS A 45 -16.18 13.69 35.35
N LEU A 46 -16.33 13.62 34.02
CA LEU A 46 -15.33 13.10 33.12
C LEU A 46 -14.49 14.20 32.45
N ILE A 47 -15.04 15.41 32.35
CA ILE A 47 -14.38 16.58 31.75
C ILE A 47 -14.15 17.61 32.85
N SER A 48 -12.90 18.06 32.98
CA SER A 48 -12.50 19.08 33.95
C SER A 48 -13.13 20.45 33.68
N THR A 49 -13.11 21.36 34.64
CA THR A 49 -13.59 22.74 34.43
C THR A 49 -12.73 23.46 33.36
N GLU A 50 -11.43 23.28 33.42
CA GLU A 50 -10.47 23.79 32.42
C GLU A 50 -10.76 23.20 31.04
N GLY A 51 -11.01 21.88 30.98
CA GLY A 51 -11.37 21.18 29.74
C GLY A 51 -12.64 21.71 29.11
N ARG A 52 -13.66 22.01 29.90
CA ARG A 52 -14.91 22.64 29.40
C ARG A 52 -14.68 24.02 28.78
N VAL A 53 -13.87 24.85 29.43
CA VAL A 53 -13.50 26.17 28.91
C VAL A 53 -12.72 26.03 27.61
N TRP A 54 -11.76 25.10 27.59
CA TRP A 54 -10.96 24.81 26.39
C TRP A 54 -11.82 24.25 25.25
N LEU A 55 -12.73 23.29 25.50
CA LEU A 55 -13.65 22.76 24.50
C LEU A 55 -14.57 23.84 23.92
N ALA A 56 -15.06 24.77 24.76
CA ALA A 56 -15.86 25.91 24.32
C ALA A 56 -15.05 26.87 23.42
N LYS A 57 -13.75 27.04 23.69
CA LYS A 57 -12.84 27.83 22.87
C LYS A 57 -12.63 27.14 21.50
N ILE A 58 -12.30 25.86 21.44
CA ILE A 58 -12.06 25.15 20.19
C ILE A 58 -13.34 25.01 19.36
N ALA A 59 -14.50 24.90 19.98
CA ALA A 59 -15.78 24.89 19.28
C ALA A 59 -16.02 26.20 18.48
N ARG A 60 -15.45 27.32 18.92
CA ARG A 60 -15.55 28.61 18.22
C ARG A 60 -14.46 28.83 17.17
N GLU A 61 -13.23 28.46 17.48
CA GLU A 61 -12.02 28.85 16.75
C GLU A 61 -11.43 27.69 15.94
N GLY A 62 -11.83 26.44 16.27
CA GLY A 62 -11.14 25.24 15.84
C GLY A 62 -9.78 25.10 16.49
N ILE A 63 -9.09 23.99 16.28
CA ILE A 63 -7.75 23.75 16.80
C ILE A 63 -6.90 22.99 15.80
N ALA A 64 -5.64 23.41 15.64
CA ALA A 64 -4.65 22.63 14.94
C ALA A 64 -4.33 21.37 15.75
N ILE A 65 -4.41 20.20 15.13
CA ILE A 65 -4.32 18.90 15.84
C ILE A 65 -2.97 18.75 16.54
N GLU A 66 -1.90 19.27 15.96
CA GLU A 66 -0.55 19.27 16.55
C GLU A 66 -0.42 20.07 17.84
N LYS A 67 -1.36 20.98 18.13
CA LYS A 67 -1.36 21.82 19.35
C LYS A 67 -2.14 21.20 20.50
N ILE A 68 -2.69 20.01 20.34
CA ILE A 68 -3.48 19.32 21.37
C ILE A 68 -2.53 18.58 22.31
N THR A 69 -2.62 18.85 23.62
CA THR A 69 -1.90 18.07 24.65
C THR A 69 -2.57 16.73 24.89
N ILE A 70 -1.87 15.82 25.58
CA ILE A 70 -2.42 14.48 25.91
C ILE A 70 -3.68 14.58 26.77
N GLU A 71 -3.69 15.47 27.76
CA GLU A 71 -4.86 15.71 28.61
C GLU A 71 -6.04 16.26 27.82
N GLN A 72 -5.78 17.24 26.92
CA GLN A 72 -6.77 17.81 26.03
C GLN A 72 -7.29 16.77 25.02
N ALA A 73 -6.44 15.88 24.53
CA ALA A 73 -6.85 14.80 23.64
C ALA A 73 -7.84 13.84 24.31
N ARG A 74 -7.59 13.50 25.58
CA ARG A 74 -8.51 12.68 26.39
C ARG A 74 -9.88 13.34 26.53
N GLU A 75 -9.92 14.62 26.89
CA GLU A 75 -11.17 15.36 27.08
C GLU A 75 -11.90 15.58 25.74
N LEU A 76 -11.16 15.80 24.66
CA LEU A 76 -11.70 15.89 23.30
C LEU A 76 -12.33 14.55 22.88
N THR A 77 -11.68 13.42 23.15
CA THR A 77 -12.24 12.08 22.85
C THR A 77 -13.58 11.87 23.56
N ILE A 78 -13.66 12.22 24.86
CA ILE A 78 -14.91 12.15 25.62
C ILE A 78 -15.98 13.05 25.01
N PHE A 79 -15.61 14.24 24.55
CA PHE A 79 -16.54 15.15 23.88
C PHE A 79 -17.00 14.61 22.52
N LEU A 80 -16.12 13.98 21.74
CA LEU A 80 -16.45 13.38 20.44
C LEU A 80 -17.41 12.18 20.59
N ASP A 81 -17.41 11.49 21.71
CA ASP A 81 -18.40 10.44 22.03
C ASP A 81 -19.86 10.98 22.08
N LEU A 82 -20.02 12.28 22.23
CA LEU A 82 -21.36 12.93 22.09
C LEU A 82 -21.81 13.06 20.62
N ASN A 83 -20.96 12.63 19.70
CA ASN A 83 -21.19 12.70 18.26
C ASN A 83 -21.51 14.14 17.75
N PRO A 84 -20.70 15.15 18.12
CA PRO A 84 -20.86 16.48 17.57
C PRO A 84 -20.53 16.46 16.07
N GLU A 85 -21.13 17.37 15.31
CA GLU A 85 -20.70 17.59 13.94
C GLU A 85 -19.28 18.15 13.93
N VAL A 86 -18.35 17.42 13.34
CA VAL A 86 -16.93 17.77 13.27
C VAL A 86 -16.48 17.79 11.82
N ARG A 87 -15.62 18.76 11.49
CA ARG A 87 -14.91 18.81 10.21
C ARG A 87 -13.42 18.84 10.44
N ILE A 88 -12.72 18.02 9.72
CA ILE A 88 -11.26 18.06 9.64
C ILE A 88 -10.91 18.91 8.42
N ILE A 89 -10.22 19.99 8.63
CA ILE A 89 -9.65 20.84 7.57
C ILE A 89 -8.21 20.39 7.35
N VAL A 90 -7.88 20.10 6.12
CA VAL A 90 -6.53 19.75 5.66
C VAL A 90 -5.99 20.94 4.87
N SER A 91 -4.81 21.41 5.23
CA SER A 91 -4.18 22.54 4.57
C SER A 91 -2.70 22.28 4.28
N ASN A 92 -2.24 22.81 3.18
CA ASN A 92 -0.84 22.90 2.81
C ASN A 92 -0.52 24.36 2.41
N GLN A 93 0.59 24.59 1.71
CA GLN A 93 0.96 25.93 1.26
C GLN A 93 0.00 26.51 0.21
N ASP A 94 -0.67 25.65 -0.56
CA ASP A 94 -1.44 26.04 -1.74
C ASP A 94 -2.95 26.12 -1.47
N TYR A 95 -3.47 25.28 -0.59
CA TYR A 95 -4.92 25.17 -0.36
C TYR A 95 -5.29 24.75 1.08
N SER A 96 -6.56 24.98 1.41
CA SER A 96 -7.19 24.56 2.67
C SER A 96 -8.61 24.07 2.37
N ILE A 97 -8.85 22.78 2.51
CA ILE A 97 -10.12 22.12 2.17
C ILE A 97 -10.58 21.19 3.27
N SER A 98 -11.87 20.81 3.26
CA SER A 98 -12.36 19.78 4.16
C SER A 98 -11.80 18.39 3.77
N PHE A 99 -11.48 17.56 4.76
CA PHE A 99 -11.06 16.18 4.52
C PHE A 99 -12.06 15.40 3.64
N SER A 100 -13.34 15.69 3.77
CA SER A 100 -14.39 15.07 2.94
C SER A 100 -14.40 15.52 1.48
N GLU A 101 -13.69 16.59 1.15
CA GLU A 101 -13.54 17.12 -0.22
C GLU A 101 -12.28 16.62 -0.91
N LEU A 102 -11.40 15.94 -0.17
CA LEU A 102 -10.23 15.25 -0.74
C LEU A 102 -10.67 14.09 -1.63
N SER A 103 -9.85 13.75 -2.60
CA SER A 103 -10.04 12.53 -3.38
C SER A 103 -9.96 11.28 -2.49
N SER A 104 -10.60 10.19 -2.90
CA SER A 104 -10.58 8.91 -2.16
C SER A 104 -9.15 8.42 -1.90
N GLY A 105 -8.23 8.61 -2.85
CA GLY A 105 -6.84 8.24 -2.70
C GLY A 105 -6.10 9.06 -1.63
N GLU A 106 -6.32 10.37 -1.59
CA GLU A 106 -5.76 11.25 -0.54
C GLU A 106 -6.31 10.91 0.83
N GLN A 107 -7.64 10.67 0.92
CA GLN A 107 -8.27 10.25 2.17
C GLN A 107 -7.68 8.93 2.67
N ASN A 108 -7.51 7.94 1.79
CA ASN A 108 -6.94 6.64 2.13
C ASN A 108 -5.47 6.76 2.58
N ARG A 109 -4.66 7.57 1.90
CA ARG A 109 -3.28 7.84 2.30
C ARG A 109 -3.18 8.46 3.69
N ILE A 110 -3.99 9.48 3.97
CA ILE A 110 -4.04 10.13 5.30
C ILE A 110 -4.51 9.14 6.36
N ALA A 111 -5.56 8.36 6.07
CA ALA A 111 -6.09 7.36 7.00
C ALA A 111 -5.05 6.26 7.30
N THR A 112 -4.29 5.79 6.32
CA THR A 112 -3.21 4.83 6.48
C THR A 112 -2.10 5.39 7.37
N ALA A 113 -1.65 6.63 7.11
CA ALA A 113 -0.66 7.29 7.96
C ALA A 113 -1.13 7.43 9.40
N LEU A 114 -2.39 7.87 9.60
CA LEU A 114 -2.97 8.02 10.93
C LEU A 114 -3.05 6.68 11.69
N LYS A 115 -3.45 5.60 11.02
CA LYS A 115 -3.50 4.26 11.63
C LYS A 115 -2.11 3.80 12.07
N ILE A 116 -1.10 3.96 11.20
CA ILE A 116 0.27 3.56 11.53
C ILE A 116 0.78 4.40 12.72
N ILE A 117 0.70 5.72 12.64
CA ILE A 117 1.23 6.62 13.69
C ILE A 117 0.51 6.44 15.03
N ALA A 118 -0.79 6.09 15.01
CA ALA A 118 -1.57 5.87 16.21
C ALA A 118 -1.21 4.56 16.95
N HIS A 119 -0.67 3.57 16.23
CA HIS A 119 -0.46 2.22 16.78
C HIS A 119 0.98 1.72 16.71
N ALA A 120 1.84 2.33 15.87
CA ALA A 120 3.20 1.89 15.73
C ALA A 120 4.06 2.33 16.92
N GLU A 121 4.87 1.39 17.39
CA GLU A 121 5.89 1.55 18.42
C GLU A 121 7.18 0.91 17.92
N ASN A 122 8.27 0.96 18.71
CA ASN A 122 9.45 0.16 18.42
C ASN A 122 9.11 -1.34 18.49
N ASN A 123 9.73 -2.15 17.65
CA ASN A 123 9.45 -3.58 17.49
C ASN A 123 8.04 -3.90 16.94
N THR A 124 7.47 -3.05 16.10
CA THR A 124 6.14 -3.23 15.50
C THR A 124 6.20 -4.01 14.21
N LEU A 125 5.26 -4.93 14.02
CA LEU A 125 4.91 -5.53 12.74
C LEU A 125 3.72 -4.77 12.13
N VAL A 126 3.92 -4.19 10.95
CA VAL A 126 2.87 -3.50 10.18
C VAL A 126 2.42 -4.40 9.05
N LEU A 127 1.13 -4.72 9.00
CA LEU A 127 0.51 -5.51 7.93
C LEU A 127 -0.35 -4.58 7.08
N ILE A 128 -0.11 -4.54 5.78
CA ILE A 128 -0.85 -3.72 4.82
C ILE A 128 -1.35 -4.64 3.71
N ASP A 129 -2.67 -4.65 3.53
CA ASP A 129 -3.34 -5.46 2.52
C ASP A 129 -3.93 -4.56 1.45
N GLU A 130 -3.64 -4.89 0.17
CA GLU A 130 -4.15 -4.20 -1.03
C GLU A 130 -4.05 -2.66 -0.96
N PRO A 131 -2.87 -2.07 -0.69
CA PRO A 131 -2.76 -0.63 -0.55
C PRO A 131 -3.10 0.14 -1.84
N GLU A 132 -3.03 -0.52 -3.00
CA GLU A 132 -3.37 0.06 -4.31
C GLU A 132 -4.84 0.42 -4.47
N ILE A 133 -5.74 -0.16 -3.68
CA ILE A 133 -7.17 0.13 -3.77
C ILE A 133 -7.40 1.63 -3.56
N SER A 134 -8.01 2.27 -4.57
CA SER A 134 -8.28 3.71 -4.61
C SER A 134 -7.04 4.62 -4.73
N LEU A 135 -5.84 4.07 -4.91
CA LEU A 135 -4.64 4.87 -5.13
C LEU A 135 -4.41 5.14 -6.62
N HIS A 136 -4.26 6.42 -6.97
CA HIS A 136 -3.78 6.82 -8.29
C HIS A 136 -2.36 6.26 -8.54
N LEU A 137 -2.02 5.97 -9.80
CA LEU A 137 -0.74 5.37 -10.19
C LEU A 137 0.48 6.08 -9.57
N LYS A 138 0.49 7.40 -9.54
CA LYS A 138 1.56 8.19 -8.90
C LYS A 138 1.73 7.82 -7.43
N TRP A 139 0.64 7.63 -6.70
CA TRP A 139 0.66 7.27 -5.29
C TRP A 139 1.15 5.84 -5.04
N GLN A 140 0.84 4.92 -5.95
CA GLN A 140 1.40 3.56 -5.91
C GLN A 140 2.92 3.59 -6.11
N MET A 141 3.43 4.47 -6.98
CA MET A 141 4.89 4.66 -7.18
C MET A 141 5.58 5.27 -5.96
N GLU A 142 4.91 6.10 -5.20
CA GLU A 142 5.44 6.78 -4.00
C GLU A 142 5.18 5.99 -2.70
N PHE A 143 4.47 4.85 -2.77
CA PHE A 143 3.96 4.16 -1.59
C PHE A 143 5.06 3.68 -0.65
N HIS A 144 6.12 3.08 -1.18
CA HIS A 144 7.27 2.63 -0.38
C HIS A 144 7.97 3.77 0.35
N ASP A 145 8.21 4.88 -0.33
CA ASP A 145 8.87 6.05 0.26
C ASP A 145 7.99 6.68 1.34
N PHE A 146 6.67 6.70 1.09
CA PHE A 146 5.69 7.16 2.06
C PHE A 146 5.70 6.32 3.35
N ILE A 147 5.61 4.99 3.25
CA ILE A 147 5.64 4.09 4.41
C ILE A 147 6.99 4.18 5.12
N SER A 148 8.10 4.18 4.38
CA SER A 148 9.44 4.30 4.95
C SER A 148 9.64 5.62 5.69
N GLY A 149 9.11 6.72 5.15
CA GLY A 149 9.14 8.02 5.81
C GLY A 149 8.42 8.03 7.16
N ILE A 150 7.26 7.36 7.25
CA ILE A 150 6.54 7.22 8.52
C ILE A 150 7.33 6.31 9.49
N MET A 151 7.80 5.17 9.00
CA MET A 151 8.45 4.14 9.82
C MET A 151 9.87 4.53 10.27
N SER A 152 10.53 5.48 9.60
CA SER A 152 11.85 6.00 9.99
C SER A 152 11.93 6.55 11.41
N ALA A 153 10.78 6.82 12.02
CA ALA A 153 10.66 7.30 13.39
C ALA A 153 10.67 6.18 14.45
N TYR A 154 10.71 4.92 14.03
CA TYR A 154 10.63 3.74 14.89
C TYR A 154 11.82 2.81 14.64
N GLU A 155 12.18 2.01 15.64
CA GLU A 155 13.28 1.05 15.58
C GLU A 155 12.76 -0.39 15.54
N ASN A 156 13.49 -1.27 14.87
CA ASN A 156 13.21 -2.71 14.81
C ASN A 156 11.80 -3.04 14.29
N TYR A 157 11.32 -2.31 13.32
CA TYR A 157 10.04 -2.59 12.69
C TYR A 157 10.15 -3.56 11.53
N HIS A 158 9.06 -4.22 11.20
CA HIS A 158 8.89 -5.00 9.99
C HIS A 158 7.58 -4.59 9.30
N VAL A 159 7.61 -4.42 7.97
CA VAL A 159 6.42 -4.12 7.17
C VAL A 159 6.19 -5.24 6.19
N LEU A 160 5.00 -5.83 6.22
CA LEU A 160 4.54 -6.82 5.26
C LEU A 160 3.42 -6.23 4.42
N ILE A 161 3.60 -6.22 3.11
CA ILE A 161 2.63 -5.67 2.16
C ILE A 161 2.13 -6.80 1.26
N ALA A 162 0.83 -7.08 1.30
CA ALA A 162 0.18 -7.93 0.33
C ALA A 162 -0.40 -7.03 -0.79
N THR A 163 -0.10 -7.33 -2.05
CA THR A 163 -0.51 -6.48 -3.18
C THR A 163 -0.62 -7.27 -4.47
N HIS A 164 -1.57 -6.89 -5.32
CA HIS A 164 -1.67 -7.31 -6.71
C HIS A 164 -1.12 -6.25 -7.69
N SER A 165 -0.54 -5.15 -7.20
CA SER A 165 0.00 -4.09 -8.04
C SER A 165 1.44 -4.34 -8.46
N PRO A 166 1.72 -4.57 -9.76
CA PRO A 166 3.09 -4.66 -10.26
C PRO A 166 3.86 -3.35 -10.06
N VAL A 167 3.16 -2.21 -9.95
CA VAL A 167 3.77 -0.92 -9.69
C VAL A 167 4.35 -0.86 -8.28
N ILE A 168 3.59 -1.27 -7.27
CA ILE A 168 4.07 -1.32 -5.88
C ILE A 168 5.25 -2.27 -5.76
N VAL A 169 5.16 -3.48 -6.34
CA VAL A 169 6.25 -4.46 -6.33
C VAL A 169 7.50 -3.92 -7.03
N SER A 170 7.33 -3.17 -8.15
CA SER A 170 8.48 -2.59 -8.88
C SER A 170 9.26 -1.57 -8.07
N GLN A 171 8.61 -0.84 -7.16
CA GLN A 171 9.28 0.11 -6.28
C GLN A 171 10.08 -0.58 -5.18
N ALA A 172 9.65 -1.74 -4.69
CA ALA A 172 10.43 -2.59 -3.78
C ALA A 172 11.74 -3.04 -4.43
N ALA A 173 11.71 -3.31 -5.74
CA ALA A 173 12.88 -3.79 -6.50
C ALA A 173 13.90 -2.69 -6.85
N LYS A 174 13.51 -1.41 -6.80
CA LYS A 174 14.28 -0.32 -7.42
C LYS A 174 15.61 -0.01 -6.74
N ASP A 175 15.65 0.08 -5.42
CA ASP A 175 16.86 0.54 -4.70
C ASP A 175 17.05 -0.14 -3.33
N ARG A 176 16.31 -1.23 -3.07
CA ARG A 176 16.25 -1.84 -1.73
C ARG A 176 16.73 -3.29 -1.76
N THR A 177 18.02 -3.45 -1.54
CA THR A 177 18.66 -4.77 -1.51
C THR A 177 18.26 -5.64 -0.31
N SER A 178 17.58 -5.05 0.68
CA SER A 178 17.12 -5.74 1.89
C SER A 178 15.68 -6.24 1.81
N ASP A 179 14.92 -5.79 0.81
CA ASP A 179 13.51 -6.16 0.69
C ASP A 179 13.38 -7.52 -0.04
N ALA A 180 12.53 -8.39 0.50
CA ALA A 180 12.20 -9.68 -0.11
C ALA A 180 10.82 -9.62 -0.76
N ILE A 181 10.71 -10.18 -1.96
CA ILE A 181 9.43 -10.36 -2.66
C ILE A 181 9.07 -11.84 -2.58
N VAL A 182 7.87 -12.11 -2.05
CA VAL A 182 7.33 -13.48 -1.95
C VAL A 182 6.13 -13.57 -2.88
N VAL A 183 6.20 -14.48 -3.84
CA VAL A 183 5.09 -14.78 -4.74
C VAL A 183 4.32 -15.97 -4.18
N LEU A 184 3.01 -15.80 -4.05
CA LEU A 184 2.08 -16.85 -3.65
C LEU A 184 1.40 -17.39 -4.91
N GLU A 185 1.62 -18.68 -5.21
CA GLU A 185 0.99 -19.36 -6.34
C GLU A 185 0.04 -20.43 -5.83
N SER A 186 -1.16 -20.50 -6.42
CA SER A 186 -2.06 -21.61 -6.20
C SER A 186 -1.55 -22.82 -7.01
N LEU A 187 -1.36 -23.96 -6.37
CA LEU A 187 -1.07 -25.20 -7.08
C LEU A 187 -2.30 -25.64 -7.88
N ASP A 188 -2.13 -25.81 -9.19
CA ASP A 188 -3.20 -26.24 -10.09
C ASP A 188 -3.89 -27.53 -9.60
N ASN A 189 -5.22 -27.50 -9.60
CA ASN A 189 -6.17 -28.52 -9.12
C ASN A 189 -6.11 -29.90 -9.82
N LYS A 190 -4.98 -30.34 -10.34
CA LYS A 190 -4.90 -31.64 -11.05
C LYS A 190 -4.87 -32.89 -10.15
N THR A 191 -4.79 -32.70 -8.83
CA THR A 191 -4.82 -33.81 -7.85
C THR A 191 -5.67 -33.48 -6.64
N MET A 192 -6.94 -33.08 -6.85
CA MET A 192 -7.87 -32.89 -5.75
C MET A 192 -8.27 -34.22 -5.12
N ASN A 193 -7.68 -34.56 -3.97
CA ASN A 193 -8.35 -35.28 -2.91
C ASN A 193 -8.61 -34.28 -1.77
N SER A 194 -9.91 -34.03 -1.57
CA SER A 194 -10.49 -33.13 -0.59
C SER A 194 -9.92 -33.35 0.81
N ASP A 195 -9.40 -32.35 1.50
CA ASP A 195 -9.70 -32.03 2.89
C ASP A 195 -8.84 -30.92 3.51
N THR A 196 -7.80 -30.38 2.84
CA THR A 196 -7.02 -29.25 3.40
C THR A 196 -6.65 -28.23 2.32
N GLN A 197 -7.43 -27.13 2.26
CA GLN A 197 -7.19 -26.02 1.33
C GLN A 197 -5.89 -25.22 1.61
N LEU A 198 -5.25 -25.40 2.77
CA LEU A 198 -4.05 -24.68 3.17
C LEU A 198 -2.74 -25.31 2.65
N ASP A 199 -2.75 -26.59 2.26
CA ASP A 199 -1.55 -27.31 1.82
C ASP A 199 -1.23 -27.12 0.31
N GLN A 200 -1.91 -26.20 -0.38
CA GLN A 200 -1.84 -26.06 -1.85
C GLN A 200 -1.26 -24.72 -2.31
N MET A 201 -0.62 -23.97 -1.43
CA MET A 201 0.09 -22.75 -1.80
C MET A 201 1.59 -22.99 -1.92
N ASP A 202 2.16 -22.66 -3.07
CA ASP A 202 3.61 -22.61 -3.25
C ASP A 202 4.11 -21.19 -2.95
N PHE A 203 5.30 -21.11 -2.33
CA PHE A 203 5.92 -19.86 -1.94
C PHE A 203 7.23 -19.73 -2.70
N ARG A 204 7.33 -18.75 -3.58
CA ARG A 204 8.58 -18.42 -4.26
C ARG A 204 9.14 -17.11 -3.74
N SER A 205 10.25 -17.17 -3.03
CA SER A 205 11.00 -15.97 -2.63
C SER A 205 11.89 -15.52 -3.78
N ARG A 206 11.85 -14.23 -4.09
CA ARG A 206 12.71 -13.56 -5.05
C ARG A 206 13.44 -12.42 -4.38
N ASN A 207 14.74 -12.30 -4.67
CA ASN A 207 15.49 -11.13 -4.27
C ASN A 207 15.12 -9.96 -5.18
N SER A 208 14.95 -8.78 -4.61
CA SER A 208 14.68 -7.55 -5.37
C SER A 208 15.72 -7.30 -6.49
N ASN A 209 16.98 -7.69 -6.28
CA ASN A 209 18.06 -7.57 -7.26
C ASN A 209 17.90 -8.42 -8.53
N GLU A 210 17.05 -9.43 -8.52
CA GLU A 210 16.78 -10.28 -9.69
C GLU A 210 15.84 -9.59 -10.69
N ILE A 211 15.11 -8.57 -10.24
CA ILE A 211 14.15 -7.82 -11.05
C ILE A 211 14.85 -6.65 -11.72
N LYS A 212 15.14 -6.80 -12.99
CA LYS A 212 15.92 -5.81 -13.77
C LYS A 212 15.05 -4.81 -14.53
N SER A 213 13.78 -5.11 -14.77
CA SER A 213 12.88 -4.24 -15.51
C SER A 213 11.42 -4.47 -15.10
N PHE A 214 10.58 -3.46 -15.34
CA PHE A 214 9.13 -3.57 -15.09
C PHE A 214 8.50 -4.67 -15.97
N ASP A 215 8.89 -4.76 -17.24
CA ASP A 215 8.41 -5.81 -18.14
C ASP A 215 8.79 -7.21 -17.68
N GLY A 216 10.04 -7.36 -17.18
CA GLY A 216 10.50 -8.62 -16.59
C GLY A 216 9.70 -8.99 -15.35
N LEU A 217 9.41 -7.99 -14.49
CA LEU A 217 8.60 -8.18 -13.31
C LEU A 217 7.18 -8.64 -13.65
N THR A 218 6.49 -7.96 -14.57
CA THR A 218 5.13 -8.32 -14.96
C THR A 218 5.06 -9.71 -15.61
N LEU A 219 6.06 -10.06 -16.41
CA LEU A 219 6.14 -11.35 -17.07
C LEU A 219 6.44 -12.50 -16.09
N ASP A 220 7.33 -12.28 -15.11
CA ASP A 220 7.82 -13.34 -14.23
C ASP A 220 7.00 -13.54 -12.96
N LEU A 221 6.43 -12.47 -12.42
CA LEU A 221 5.68 -12.51 -11.17
C LEU A 221 4.16 -12.47 -11.39
N PHE A 222 3.70 -11.85 -12.48
CA PHE A 222 2.27 -11.69 -12.75
C PHE A 222 1.79 -12.50 -13.97
N ASP A 223 2.69 -13.23 -14.63
CA ASP A 223 2.39 -14.02 -15.85
C ASP A 223 1.82 -13.20 -17.02
N ILE A 224 2.01 -11.88 -17.01
CA ILE A 224 1.44 -10.94 -17.98
C ILE A 224 2.55 -10.33 -18.84
N ALA A 225 2.44 -10.46 -20.16
CA ALA A 225 3.26 -9.73 -21.09
C ALA A 225 2.66 -8.34 -21.34
N THR A 226 3.47 -7.29 -21.17
CA THR A 226 3.07 -5.93 -21.52
C THR A 226 3.12 -5.71 -23.04
N TYR A 227 2.42 -4.67 -23.52
CA TYR A 227 2.47 -4.32 -24.95
C TYR A 227 3.92 -4.05 -25.37
N ASN A 228 4.36 -4.71 -26.45
CA ASN A 228 5.71 -4.57 -27.01
C ASN A 228 6.85 -4.91 -26.02
N THR A 229 6.77 -6.06 -25.36
CA THR A 229 7.68 -6.52 -24.31
C THR A 229 9.09 -6.84 -24.85
N PRO A 230 10.10 -5.95 -24.73
CA PRO A 230 11.48 -6.21 -25.15
C PRO A 230 12.10 -7.41 -24.42
N THR A 231 11.66 -7.68 -23.18
CA THR A 231 12.13 -8.80 -22.37
C THR A 231 11.95 -10.15 -23.06
N ILE A 232 10.87 -10.34 -23.83
CA ILE A 232 10.66 -11.57 -24.61
C ILE A 232 11.72 -11.70 -25.72
N ASP A 233 12.04 -10.60 -26.41
CA ASP A 233 13.06 -10.60 -27.48
C ASP A 233 14.45 -10.93 -26.91
N PHE A 234 14.78 -10.37 -25.74
CA PHE A 234 16.01 -10.70 -25.01
C PHE A 234 16.07 -12.19 -24.65
N ARG A 235 14.98 -12.76 -24.13
CA ARG A 235 14.93 -14.19 -23.77
C ARG A 235 15.03 -15.11 -24.96
N ILE A 236 14.45 -14.73 -26.10
CA ILE A 236 14.61 -15.46 -27.36
C ILE A 236 16.09 -15.46 -27.76
N ALA A 237 16.73 -14.28 -27.76
CA ALA A 237 18.15 -14.14 -28.12
C ALA A 237 19.05 -14.93 -27.14
N ASP A 238 18.80 -14.83 -25.85
CA ASP A 238 19.55 -15.51 -24.80
C ASP A 238 19.42 -17.04 -24.92
N ALA A 239 18.22 -17.56 -25.20
CA ALA A 239 17.99 -18.97 -25.43
C ALA A 239 18.71 -19.50 -26.67
N ILE A 240 18.76 -18.72 -27.76
CA ILE A 240 19.51 -19.08 -28.98
C ILE A 240 21.01 -19.12 -28.69
N LEU A 241 21.54 -18.12 -27.97
CA LEU A 241 22.94 -18.05 -27.56
C LEU A 241 23.31 -19.23 -26.65
N GLY A 242 22.48 -19.47 -25.59
CA GLY A 242 22.70 -20.59 -24.67
C GLY A 242 22.72 -21.94 -25.38
N ALA A 243 21.78 -22.16 -26.34
CA ALA A 243 21.73 -23.37 -27.14
C ALA A 243 22.92 -23.52 -28.09
N SER A 244 23.60 -22.41 -28.47
CA SER A 244 24.78 -22.42 -29.33
C SER A 244 26.08 -22.84 -28.59
N GLU A 245 26.08 -22.85 -27.26
CA GLU A 245 27.26 -23.26 -26.47
C GLU A 245 27.52 -24.76 -26.58
N HIS A 246 28.70 -25.14 -27.07
CA HIS A 246 29.07 -26.52 -27.30
C HIS A 246 29.02 -27.35 -26.00
N GLY A 247 28.38 -28.51 -26.08
CA GLY A 247 28.30 -29.48 -24.97
C GLY A 247 27.22 -29.21 -23.93
N LYS A 248 26.43 -28.17 -24.06
CA LYS A 248 25.28 -27.92 -23.19
C LYS A 248 23.98 -28.55 -23.75
N PRO A 249 23.13 -29.11 -22.88
CA PRO A 249 21.82 -29.60 -23.31
C PRO A 249 20.93 -28.42 -23.74
N ILE A 250 20.16 -28.58 -24.83
CA ILE A 250 19.24 -27.56 -25.35
C ILE A 250 17.88 -27.56 -24.67
N GLU A 251 17.56 -28.62 -23.93
CA GLU A 251 16.26 -28.79 -23.29
C GLU A 251 15.86 -27.65 -22.33
N PRO A 252 16.75 -27.12 -21.49
CA PRO A 252 16.43 -25.97 -20.63
C PRO A 252 16.00 -24.74 -21.43
N GLU A 253 16.72 -24.42 -22.50
CA GLU A 253 16.44 -23.25 -23.34
C GLU A 253 15.11 -23.39 -24.08
N VAL A 254 14.83 -24.58 -24.60
CA VAL A 254 13.55 -24.88 -25.24
C VAL A 254 12.39 -24.79 -24.25
N ASN A 255 12.55 -25.31 -23.02
CA ASN A 255 11.54 -25.24 -21.98
C ASN A 255 11.26 -23.81 -21.53
N ASN A 256 12.30 -22.98 -21.41
CA ASN A 256 12.18 -21.54 -21.11
C ASN A 256 11.32 -20.83 -22.17
N LEU A 257 11.57 -21.11 -23.46
CA LEU A 257 10.78 -20.53 -24.54
C LEU A 257 9.35 -21.06 -24.59
N LEU A 258 9.14 -22.36 -24.29
CA LEU A 258 7.79 -22.95 -24.22
C LEU A 258 6.97 -22.30 -23.10
N ALA A 259 7.57 -22.02 -21.94
CA ALA A 259 6.90 -21.33 -20.84
C ALA A 259 6.42 -19.92 -21.24
N LEU A 260 7.15 -19.21 -22.12
CA LEU A 260 6.69 -17.90 -22.62
C LEU A 260 5.41 -17.97 -23.46
N LEU A 261 5.14 -19.11 -24.13
CA LEU A 261 3.93 -19.26 -24.94
C LEU A 261 2.64 -19.32 -24.10
N THR A 262 2.75 -19.70 -22.84
CA THR A 262 1.61 -19.81 -21.91
C THR A 262 1.28 -18.50 -21.18
N LYS A 263 2.17 -17.50 -21.27
CA LYS A 263 1.98 -16.22 -20.59
C LYS A 263 0.84 -15.41 -21.22
N GLU A 264 0.05 -14.78 -20.38
CA GLU A 264 -1.05 -13.91 -20.81
C GLU A 264 -0.50 -12.64 -21.49
N GLY A 265 -1.22 -12.11 -22.48
CA GLY A 265 -0.83 -10.90 -23.20
C GLY A 265 0.23 -11.09 -24.27
N VAL A 266 0.84 -12.26 -24.41
CA VAL A 266 1.78 -12.53 -25.51
C VAL A 266 1.02 -12.56 -26.84
N THR A 267 1.34 -11.61 -27.75
CA THR A 267 0.66 -11.49 -29.04
C THR A 267 0.94 -12.70 -29.95
N GLU A 268 0.03 -13.00 -30.87
CA GLU A 268 0.23 -14.12 -31.83
C GLU A 268 1.49 -13.93 -32.69
N SER A 269 1.85 -12.70 -33.03
CA SER A 269 3.12 -12.42 -33.70
C SER A 269 4.34 -12.84 -32.86
N LYS A 270 4.36 -12.50 -31.56
CA LYS A 270 5.44 -12.92 -30.65
C LYS A 270 5.44 -14.43 -30.44
N LYS A 271 4.28 -15.07 -30.31
CA LYS A 271 4.18 -16.53 -30.24
C LYS A 271 4.74 -17.22 -31.48
N ALA A 272 4.51 -16.64 -32.68
CA ALA A 272 5.10 -17.15 -33.89
C ALA A 272 6.63 -17.08 -33.87
N THR A 273 7.20 -15.92 -33.46
CA THR A 273 8.67 -15.75 -33.29
C THR A 273 9.25 -16.73 -32.29
N ILE A 274 8.58 -16.96 -31.15
CA ILE A 274 9.02 -17.95 -30.15
C ILE A 274 9.02 -19.36 -30.73
N ARG A 275 7.98 -19.75 -31.48
CA ARG A 275 7.90 -21.08 -32.12
C ARG A 275 9.00 -21.26 -33.18
N GLU A 276 9.29 -20.20 -33.92
CA GLU A 276 10.37 -20.21 -34.89
C GLU A 276 11.74 -20.38 -34.23
N ALA A 277 12.00 -19.66 -33.15
CA ALA A 277 13.22 -19.78 -32.36
C ALA A 277 13.39 -21.22 -31.79
N ILE A 278 12.33 -21.81 -31.23
CA ILE A 278 12.34 -23.21 -30.76
C ILE A 278 12.68 -24.18 -31.91
N THR A 279 12.13 -23.96 -33.09
CA THR A 279 12.38 -24.80 -34.25
C THR A 279 13.84 -24.67 -34.70
N LEU A 280 14.38 -23.46 -34.74
CA LEU A 280 15.77 -23.17 -35.05
C LEU A 280 16.73 -23.86 -34.10
N ILE A 281 16.47 -23.71 -32.77
CA ILE A 281 17.28 -24.37 -31.73
C ILE A 281 17.30 -25.89 -31.93
N LYS A 282 16.13 -26.51 -32.13
CA LYS A 282 16.03 -27.98 -32.32
C LYS A 282 16.71 -28.46 -33.61
N GLN A 283 16.63 -27.71 -34.68
CA GLN A 283 17.22 -28.08 -35.99
C GLN A 283 18.74 -27.94 -36.01
N HIS A 284 19.27 -26.83 -35.46
CA HIS A 284 20.69 -26.51 -35.58
C HIS A 284 21.54 -27.00 -34.43
N PHE A 285 20.98 -27.14 -33.23
CA PHE A 285 21.71 -27.49 -32.03
C PHE A 285 21.24 -28.81 -31.40
N GLY A 286 20.07 -29.34 -31.80
CA GLY A 286 19.52 -30.60 -31.27
C GLY A 286 20.23 -31.88 -31.73
N ASN A 287 21.01 -31.81 -32.80
CA ASN A 287 21.70 -32.98 -33.38
C ASN A 287 23.12 -33.24 -32.85
N ASN A 288 23.59 -32.50 -31.86
CA ASN A 288 24.91 -32.67 -31.26
C ASN A 288 24.94 -33.77 -30.17
N LYS A 289 24.19 -34.87 -30.34
CA LYS A 289 24.41 -36.13 -29.62
C LYS A 289 25.21 -37.04 -30.49
N GLN A 290 26.52 -36.79 -30.61
CA GLN A 290 27.50 -37.85 -30.89
C GLN A 290 28.70 -37.64 -30.00
#